data_7ab38cfde8b13ecec7a92eff4bce2a28
#
_entry.id   7ab38cfde8b13ecec7a92eff4bce2a28
#
_cell.length_a   1.000
_cell.length_b   1.000
_cell.length_c   1.000
_cell.angle_alpha   90.00
_cell.angle_beta   90.00
_cell.angle_gamma   90.00
#
_symmetry.space_group_name_H-M   'P 1'
#
loop_
_entity.id
_entity.type
_entity.pdbx_description
1 polymer ?
#
loop_
_entity_poly.entity_id
_entity_poly.type
_entity_poly.pdbx_seq_one_letter_code
_entity_poly.pdbx_strand_id
1 'polypeptide(L)'
;MPNIKHEYYVADDVTFRGSFEIDGVAQTPDSDSAKVQIWKVGSTTAVLTETAATIATTQIRYKYTPLVVGTFTLFFYATFNSGADKRTGVIEFLVKKKEAH
;
A
#
# COMPACT_ATOMS: atom_id res chain seq x y z
N MET A 1 -17.69 7.13 -11.45
CA MET A 1 -16.26 7.45 -11.22
C MET A 1 -15.90 7.18 -9.78
N PRO A 2 -14.96 6.29 -9.52
CA PRO A 2 -14.47 6.15 -8.15
C PRO A 2 -13.73 7.42 -7.73
N ASN A 3 -13.99 7.87 -6.52
CA ASN A 3 -13.27 8.99 -5.95
C ASN A 3 -11.97 8.50 -5.34
N ILE A 4 -10.87 9.11 -5.73
CA ILE A 4 -9.58 8.83 -5.10
C ILE A 4 -9.54 9.64 -3.81
N LYS A 5 -9.58 8.94 -2.67
CA LYS A 5 -9.64 9.59 -1.36
C LYS A 5 -8.27 9.95 -0.81
N HIS A 6 -7.21 9.36 -1.36
CA HIS A 6 -5.86 9.56 -0.86
C HIS A 6 -5.09 10.44 -1.83
N GLU A 7 -4.78 11.65 -1.40
CA GLU A 7 -4.02 12.60 -2.20
C GLU A 7 -2.81 13.06 -1.42
N TYR A 8 -1.66 13.07 -2.07
CA TYR A 8 -0.39 13.44 -1.46
C TYR A 8 0.39 14.34 -2.41
N TYR A 9 1.41 14.99 -1.90
CA TYR A 9 2.31 15.81 -2.72
C TYR A 9 3.65 15.13 -2.88
N VAL A 10 4.32 15.46 -3.98
CA VAL A 10 5.69 14.98 -4.23
C VAL A 10 6.56 15.34 -3.01
N ALA A 11 7.39 14.40 -2.59
CA ALA A 11 8.31 14.48 -1.46
C ALA A 11 7.67 14.46 -0.06
N ASP A 12 6.35 14.28 0.03
CA ASP A 12 5.71 14.04 1.32
C ASP A 12 6.11 12.67 1.87
N ASP A 13 6.29 12.58 3.18
CA ASP A 13 6.46 11.29 3.84
C ASP A 13 5.08 10.71 4.13
N VAL A 14 4.74 9.63 3.47
CA VAL A 14 3.42 9.00 3.57
C VAL A 14 3.55 7.62 4.19
N THR A 15 2.75 7.34 5.21
CA THR A 15 2.64 5.99 5.76
C THR A 15 1.32 5.39 5.32
N PHE A 16 1.41 4.35 4.50
CA PHE A 16 0.24 3.59 4.10
C PHE A 16 -0.04 2.50 5.13
N ARG A 17 -1.31 2.33 5.45
CA ARG A 17 -1.75 1.34 6.44
C ARG A 17 -2.86 0.50 5.85
N GLY A 18 -2.80 -0.80 6.13
CA GLY A 18 -3.85 -1.71 5.72
C GLY A 18 -4.06 -2.77 6.78
N SER A 19 -5.25 -3.35 6.80
CA SER A 19 -5.55 -4.48 7.66
C SER A 19 -6.48 -5.43 6.92
N PHE A 20 -6.43 -6.69 7.30
CA PHE A 20 -7.30 -7.71 6.73
C PHE A 20 -8.18 -8.29 7.82
N GLU A 21 -9.44 -8.52 7.48
CA GLU A 21 -10.41 -9.12 8.38
C GLU A 21 -10.84 -10.48 7.85
N ILE A 22 -10.97 -11.43 8.74
CA ILE A 22 -11.56 -12.73 8.44
C ILE A 22 -12.78 -12.87 9.35
N ASP A 23 -13.94 -13.05 8.73
CA ASP A 23 -15.24 -13.11 9.44
C ASP A 23 -15.49 -11.86 10.30
N GLY A 24 -15.07 -10.68 9.79
CA GLY A 24 -15.29 -9.42 10.48
C GLY A 24 -14.30 -9.12 11.60
N VAL A 25 -13.29 -9.96 11.80
CA VAL A 25 -12.29 -9.78 12.86
C VAL A 25 -10.92 -9.51 12.22
N ALA A 26 -10.27 -8.42 12.65
CA ALA A 26 -8.93 -8.09 12.18
C ALA A 26 -7.94 -9.18 12.58
N GLN A 27 -7.10 -9.59 11.64
CA GLN A 27 -6.16 -10.69 11.82
C GLN A 27 -4.72 -10.19 11.77
N THR A 28 -3.86 -10.85 12.54
CA THR A 28 -2.42 -10.58 12.48
C THR A 28 -1.81 -11.42 11.36
N PRO A 29 -1.14 -10.79 10.38
CA PRO A 29 -0.47 -11.55 9.32
C PRO A 29 0.63 -12.47 9.87
N ASP A 30 0.92 -13.51 9.11
CA ASP A 30 2.06 -14.37 9.42
C ASP A 30 3.35 -13.54 9.45
N SER A 31 4.28 -13.93 10.33
CA SER A 31 5.56 -13.24 10.46
C SER A 31 6.27 -13.15 9.10
N ASP A 32 6.77 -11.95 8.78
CA ASP A 32 7.53 -11.67 7.55
C ASP A 32 6.75 -11.90 6.25
N SER A 33 5.41 -12.04 6.31
CA SER A 33 4.61 -12.27 5.11
C SER A 33 4.17 -10.99 4.41
N ALA A 34 4.18 -9.86 5.10
CA ALA A 34 3.63 -8.62 4.56
C ALA A 34 4.57 -8.02 3.51
N LYS A 35 4.02 -7.73 2.34
CA LYS A 35 4.75 -7.13 1.21
C LYS A 35 3.92 -6.03 0.59
N VAL A 36 4.59 -5.10 -0.09
CA VAL A 36 3.92 -4.05 -0.86
C VAL A 36 4.51 -3.97 -2.26
N GLN A 37 3.69 -3.54 -3.20
CA GLN A 37 4.09 -3.13 -4.54
C GLN A 37 3.37 -1.85 -4.89
N ILE A 38 4.03 -0.97 -5.67
CA ILE A 38 3.39 0.26 -6.15
C ILE A 38 3.55 0.33 -7.66
N TRP A 39 2.43 0.57 -8.34
CA TRP A 39 2.37 0.71 -9.79
C TRP A 39 1.78 2.06 -10.15
N LYS A 40 2.33 2.70 -11.17
CA LYS A 40 1.72 3.88 -11.76
C LYS A 40 0.66 3.42 -12.75
N VAL A 41 -0.52 4.01 -12.70
CA VAL A 41 -1.61 3.69 -13.61
C VAL A 41 -1.15 3.93 -15.06
N GLY A 42 -1.34 2.93 -15.92
CA GLY A 42 -0.92 2.98 -17.31
C GLY A 42 0.51 2.52 -17.57
N SER A 43 1.27 2.21 -16.53
CA SER A 43 2.64 1.72 -16.69
C SER A 43 2.70 0.20 -16.64
N THR A 44 3.65 -0.38 -17.35
CA THR A 44 3.92 -1.81 -17.32
C THR A 44 5.06 -2.17 -16.38
N THR A 45 5.67 -1.15 -15.73
CA THR A 45 6.80 -1.33 -14.82
C THR A 45 6.40 -0.86 -13.42
N ALA A 46 6.68 -1.66 -12.41
CA ALA A 46 6.41 -1.27 -11.03
C ALA A 46 7.28 -0.09 -10.62
N VAL A 47 6.69 0.89 -9.94
CA VAL A 47 7.41 2.00 -9.31
C VAL A 47 8.19 1.46 -8.11
N LEU A 48 7.59 0.55 -7.37
CA LEU A 48 8.22 -0.15 -6.27
C LEU A 48 7.93 -1.63 -6.46
N THR A 49 8.98 -2.42 -6.63
CA THR A 49 8.85 -3.88 -6.72
C THR A 49 8.54 -4.44 -5.33
N GLU A 50 8.13 -5.69 -5.27
CA GLU A 50 7.73 -6.33 -4.03
C GLU A 50 8.76 -6.09 -2.92
N THR A 51 8.34 -5.42 -1.86
CA THR A 51 9.19 -4.98 -0.75
C THR A 51 8.52 -5.34 0.56
N ALA A 52 9.31 -5.75 1.54
CA ALA A 52 8.79 -6.09 2.87
C ALA A 52 8.13 -4.89 3.52
N ALA A 53 6.96 -5.12 4.11
CA ALA A 53 6.24 -4.12 4.89
C ALA A 53 6.29 -4.48 6.37
N THR A 54 6.04 -3.48 7.22
CA THR A 54 6.06 -3.67 8.68
C THR A 54 4.69 -4.18 9.14
N ILE A 55 4.71 -5.21 9.98
CA ILE A 55 3.50 -5.71 10.64
C ILE A 55 3.46 -5.13 12.06
N ALA A 56 2.39 -4.39 12.35
CA ALA A 56 2.16 -3.80 13.67
C ALA A 56 0.82 -4.34 14.19
N THR A 57 0.85 -5.39 14.99
CA THR A 57 -0.31 -6.13 15.46
C THR A 57 -1.15 -6.65 14.29
N THR A 58 -2.31 -6.05 14.02
CA THR A 58 -3.17 -6.46 12.89
C THR A 58 -3.00 -5.54 11.68
N GLN A 59 -2.11 -4.55 11.77
CA GLN A 59 -1.90 -3.56 10.72
C GLN A 59 -0.63 -3.83 9.93
N ILE A 60 -0.70 -3.62 8.62
CA ILE A 60 0.47 -3.60 7.75
C ILE A 60 0.76 -2.14 7.45
N ARG A 61 2.01 -1.72 7.63
CA ARG A 61 2.43 -0.35 7.41
C ARG A 61 3.60 -0.28 6.46
N TYR A 62 3.58 0.70 5.57
CA TYR A 62 4.70 0.97 4.69
C TYR A 62 4.87 2.48 4.52
N LYS A 63 6.06 2.99 4.81
CA LYS A 63 6.39 4.40 4.62
C LYS A 63 6.98 4.58 3.22
N TYR A 64 6.44 5.54 2.47
CA TYR A 64 6.85 5.81 1.11
C TYR A 64 6.90 7.31 0.85
N THR A 65 7.92 7.75 0.12
CA THR A 65 8.04 9.15 -0.31
C THR A 65 7.89 9.20 -1.81
N PRO A 66 6.73 9.64 -2.34
CA PRO A 66 6.53 9.72 -3.78
C PRO A 66 7.40 10.82 -4.40
N LEU A 67 7.99 10.53 -5.55
CA LEU A 67 8.88 11.46 -6.24
C LEU A 67 8.35 11.90 -7.61
N VAL A 68 7.26 11.31 -8.08
CA VAL A 68 6.70 11.57 -9.41
C VAL A 68 5.20 11.79 -9.27
N VAL A 69 4.67 12.79 -9.99
CA VAL A 69 3.22 13.04 -10.03
C VAL A 69 2.51 11.95 -10.81
N GLY A 70 1.26 11.72 -10.50
CA GLY A 70 0.41 10.77 -11.22
C GLY A 70 -0.54 10.02 -10.30
N THR A 71 -1.25 9.07 -10.88
CA THR A 71 -2.15 8.18 -10.16
C THR A 71 -1.46 6.84 -10.00
N PHE A 72 -1.49 6.31 -8.78
CA PHE A 72 -0.77 5.09 -8.42
C PHE A 72 -1.68 4.11 -7.71
N THR A 73 -1.31 2.84 -7.77
CA THR A 73 -1.98 1.77 -7.04
C THR A 73 -0.94 1.08 -6.17
N LEU A 74 -1.23 1.00 -4.89
CA LEU A 74 -0.41 0.26 -3.93
C LEU A 74 -1.12 -1.03 -3.60
N PHE A 75 -0.40 -2.14 -3.70
CA PHE A 75 -0.91 -3.46 -3.34
C PHE A 75 -0.25 -3.92 -2.05
N PHE A 76 -1.06 -4.32 -1.08
CA PHE A 76 -0.60 -5.01 0.12
C PHE A 76 -0.84 -6.50 -0.06
N TYR A 77 0.16 -7.28 0.28
CA TYR A 77 0.07 -8.75 0.28
C TYR A 77 0.40 -9.26 1.66
N ALA A 78 -0.34 -10.24 2.10
CA ALA A 78 -0.04 -10.91 3.36
C ALA A 78 -0.59 -12.33 3.34
N THR A 79 -0.01 -13.19 4.15
CA THR A 79 -0.54 -14.52 4.37
C THR A 79 -1.00 -14.65 5.81
N PHE A 80 -1.91 -15.58 6.02
CA PHE A 80 -2.49 -15.88 7.32
C PHE A 80 -2.53 -17.38 7.47
N ASN A 81 -2.65 -17.83 8.72
CA ASN A 81 -2.82 -19.24 9.01
C ASN A 81 -1.68 -20.08 8.43
N SER A 82 -0.44 -19.65 8.70
CA SER A 82 0.80 -20.32 8.26
C SER A 82 0.87 -20.50 6.75
N GLY A 83 0.45 -19.46 6.01
CA GLY A 83 0.51 -19.42 4.56
C GLY A 83 -0.67 -20.02 3.83
N ALA A 84 -1.63 -20.61 4.55
CA ALA A 84 -2.79 -21.25 3.93
C ALA A 84 -3.77 -20.23 3.33
N ASP A 85 -3.82 -19.02 3.85
CA ASP A 85 -4.73 -17.96 3.41
C ASP A 85 -3.92 -16.78 2.89
N LYS A 86 -4.03 -16.48 1.60
CA LYS A 86 -3.32 -15.36 0.97
C LYS A 86 -4.29 -14.25 0.66
N ARG A 87 -3.94 -13.03 1.06
CA ARG A 87 -4.81 -11.87 0.89
C ARG A 87 -4.08 -10.73 0.21
N THR A 88 -4.83 -9.94 -0.58
CA THR A 88 -4.33 -8.75 -1.25
C THR A 88 -5.27 -7.60 -0.97
N GLY A 89 -4.73 -6.48 -0.52
CA GLY A 89 -5.46 -5.23 -0.39
C GLY A 89 -4.94 -4.21 -1.38
N VAL A 90 -5.77 -3.23 -1.73
CA VAL A 90 -5.45 -2.23 -2.75
C VAL A 90 -5.76 -0.85 -2.22
N ILE A 91 -4.81 0.09 -2.42
CA ILE A 91 -5.02 1.51 -2.15
C ILE A 91 -4.68 2.28 -3.41
N GLU A 92 -5.63 3.08 -3.92
CA GLU A 92 -5.34 4.00 -5.01
C GLU A 92 -5.03 5.37 -4.42
N PHE A 93 -4.01 6.04 -4.95
CA PHE A 93 -3.63 7.36 -4.49
C PHE A 93 -3.16 8.23 -5.64
N LEU A 94 -3.33 9.55 -5.45
CA LEU A 94 -2.92 10.57 -6.41
C LEU A 94 -1.77 11.35 -5.81
N VAL A 95 -0.72 11.56 -6.60
CA VAL A 95 0.41 12.40 -6.23
C VAL A 95 0.38 13.66 -7.08
N LYS A 96 0.35 14.79 -6.43
CA LYS A 96 0.29 16.11 -7.06
C LYS A 96 1.61 16.82 -6.93
N LYS A 97 1.86 17.72 -7.87
CA LYS A 97 3.00 18.60 -7.77
C LYS A 97 2.77 19.61 -6.63
N LYS A 98 3.74 19.72 -5.75
CA LYS A 98 3.68 20.71 -4.69
C LYS A 98 3.86 22.09 -5.29
N GLU A 99 2.90 22.99 -5.02
CA GLU A 99 2.99 24.35 -5.51
C GLU A 99 4.00 25.15 -4.70
N ALA A 100 4.82 25.91 -5.40
CA ALA A 100 5.74 26.83 -4.76
C ALA A 100 5.00 28.11 -4.39
N HIS A 101 5.21 28.59 -3.19
CA HIS A 101 4.62 29.83 -2.72
C HIS A 101 5.71 30.81 -2.32
#